data_88f3c2d1174c5dac949d6ab2a60b09c4
#
_entry.id   88f3c2d1174c5dac949d6ab2a60b09c4
#
_cell.length_a   1.000
_cell.length_b   1.000
_cell.length_c   1.000
_cell.angle_alpha   90.00
_cell.angle_beta   90.00
_cell.angle_gamma   90.00
#
_symmetry.space_group_name_H-M   'P 1'
#
loop_
_entity.id
_entity.type
_entity.pdbx_description
1 polymer ?
#
loop_
_entity_poly.entity_id
_entity_poly.type
_entity_poly.pdbx_seq_one_letter_code
_entity_poly.pdbx_strand_id
1 'polypeptide(L)'
;MKCPECGSKNINKNGIKKGKQNHICVHCRGQFIAPEQLSGKGYSDDLRKECLKMYVNGMGFRAIGRIKQVHHTTIISWVKAVGQILPQSYHPETRPEVGELDELQTFVGSKKTKIWRWTAVDHFHEGILEWVIGDRSAKTFRPLWEQVKKWHCYFYVTEGWKVYGNFIPEGDQIICKTYMTRVEGENTRLRHYLARLHRKTLCYSKSMEILKYSVSLLIHYLKFKDIPIPFRPLGRPTFSLLHT
;
A
#
# COMPACT_ATOMS: atom_id res chain seq x y z
N MET A 1 -36.09 -1.01 -11.55
CA MET A 1 -34.83 -0.27 -11.63
C MET A 1 -34.92 1.00 -10.79
N LYS A 2 -33.86 1.37 -10.06
CA LYS A 2 -33.78 2.61 -9.27
C LYS A 2 -32.56 3.42 -9.72
N CYS A 3 -32.63 4.74 -9.62
CA CYS A 3 -31.49 5.61 -9.88
C CYS A 3 -30.36 5.33 -8.89
N PRO A 4 -29.12 5.07 -9.35
CA PRO A 4 -27.99 4.78 -8.46
C PRO A 4 -27.54 6.00 -7.61
N GLU A 5 -27.90 7.22 -8.01
CA GLU A 5 -27.50 8.45 -7.30
C GLU A 5 -28.51 8.89 -6.23
N CYS A 6 -29.80 8.84 -6.54
CA CYS A 6 -30.84 9.36 -5.63
C CYS A 6 -31.92 8.35 -5.23
N GLY A 7 -31.83 7.10 -5.70
CA GLY A 7 -32.79 6.02 -5.38
C GLY A 7 -34.17 6.16 -6.05
N SER A 8 -34.46 7.24 -6.81
CA SER A 8 -35.73 7.45 -7.47
C SER A 8 -36.06 6.34 -8.47
N LYS A 9 -37.35 5.96 -8.56
CA LYS A 9 -37.85 5.00 -9.55
C LYS A 9 -38.24 5.67 -10.87
N ASN A 10 -38.31 7.01 -10.92
CA ASN A 10 -38.74 7.78 -12.10
C ASN A 10 -37.53 7.92 -13.06
N ILE A 11 -37.50 7.03 -14.05
CA ILE A 11 -36.33 6.83 -14.95
C ILE A 11 -36.85 6.72 -16.39
N ASN A 12 -36.27 7.51 -17.28
CA ASN A 12 -36.55 7.47 -18.70
C ASN A 12 -35.39 6.83 -19.49
N LYS A 13 -35.70 6.22 -20.62
CA LYS A 13 -34.70 5.80 -21.61
C LYS A 13 -34.10 7.05 -22.26
N ASN A 14 -32.78 7.10 -22.38
CA ASN A 14 -32.01 8.24 -22.91
C ASN A 14 -31.01 7.78 -23.98
N GLY A 15 -31.52 7.17 -25.05
CA GLY A 15 -30.73 6.70 -26.18
C GLY A 15 -29.80 5.54 -25.87
N ILE A 16 -28.94 5.22 -26.83
CA ILE A 16 -27.95 4.15 -26.76
C ILE A 16 -26.55 4.75 -26.63
N LYS A 17 -25.79 4.33 -25.60
CA LYS A 17 -24.40 4.75 -25.39
C LYS A 17 -23.49 3.52 -25.42
N LYS A 18 -22.59 3.45 -26.41
CA LYS A 18 -21.68 2.31 -26.62
C LYS A 18 -22.41 0.95 -26.73
N GLY A 19 -23.50 0.91 -27.49
CA GLY A 19 -24.29 -0.30 -27.70
C GLY A 19 -25.16 -0.73 -26.52
N LYS A 20 -25.32 0.12 -25.48
CA LYS A 20 -26.10 -0.17 -24.27
C LYS A 20 -27.16 0.91 -24.05
N GLN A 21 -28.34 0.51 -23.54
CA GLN A 21 -29.42 1.45 -23.24
C GLN A 21 -28.97 2.38 -22.11
N ASN A 22 -28.88 3.68 -22.40
CA ASN A 22 -28.67 4.72 -21.41
C ASN A 22 -30.01 5.15 -20.80
N HIS A 23 -29.99 5.51 -19.53
CA HIS A 23 -31.15 5.98 -18.78
C HIS A 23 -30.85 7.34 -18.15
N ILE A 24 -31.90 8.14 -17.96
CA ILE A 24 -31.81 9.41 -17.23
C ILE A 24 -32.85 9.42 -16.10
N CYS A 25 -32.43 9.79 -14.92
CA CYS A 25 -33.31 10.02 -13.80
C CYS A 25 -34.03 11.33 -13.94
N VAL A 26 -35.37 11.36 -13.84
CA VAL A 26 -36.14 12.59 -13.93
C VAL A 26 -35.89 13.50 -12.73
N HIS A 27 -35.59 12.91 -11.56
CA HIS A 27 -35.42 13.66 -10.31
C HIS A 27 -34.06 14.37 -10.22
N CYS A 28 -32.93 13.63 -10.34
CA CYS A 28 -31.59 14.19 -10.20
C CYS A 28 -30.88 14.47 -11.52
N ARG A 29 -31.51 14.17 -12.67
CA ARG A 29 -30.93 14.28 -14.02
C ARG A 29 -29.69 13.43 -14.26
N GLY A 30 -29.29 12.58 -13.30
CA GLY A 30 -28.17 11.64 -13.43
C GLY A 30 -28.42 10.65 -14.58
N GLN A 31 -27.39 10.44 -15.41
CA GLN A 31 -27.44 9.48 -16.52
C GLN A 31 -26.68 8.22 -16.16
N PHE A 32 -27.26 7.05 -16.42
CA PHE A 32 -26.64 5.77 -16.10
C PHE A 32 -27.07 4.66 -17.06
N ILE A 33 -26.27 3.61 -17.12
CA ILE A 33 -26.60 2.35 -17.79
C ILE A 33 -27.03 1.38 -16.71
N ALA A 34 -28.13 0.65 -16.91
CA ALA A 34 -28.61 -0.31 -15.94
C ALA A 34 -27.51 -1.32 -15.53
N PRO A 35 -27.38 -1.64 -14.22
CA PRO A 35 -26.32 -2.54 -13.72
C PRO A 35 -26.27 -3.88 -14.44
N GLU A 36 -27.43 -4.43 -14.80
CA GLU A 36 -27.56 -5.71 -15.53
C GLU A 36 -26.92 -5.63 -16.93
N GLN A 37 -26.91 -4.47 -17.55
CA GLN A 37 -26.30 -4.22 -18.85
C GLN A 37 -24.79 -3.88 -18.74
N LEU A 38 -24.28 -3.60 -17.53
CA LEU A 38 -22.87 -3.41 -17.26
C LEU A 38 -22.14 -4.73 -17.06
N SER A 39 -22.86 -5.85 -17.11
CA SER A 39 -22.29 -7.18 -16.99
C SER A 39 -21.20 -7.40 -18.04
N GLY A 40 -20.00 -7.69 -17.60
CA GLY A 40 -19.00 -8.37 -18.38
C GLY A 40 -17.76 -7.62 -18.84
N LYS A 41 -17.42 -6.41 -18.34
CA LYS A 41 -16.12 -5.78 -18.65
C LYS A 41 -15.28 -5.45 -17.41
N GLY A 42 -15.44 -6.18 -16.34
CA GLY A 42 -14.58 -6.11 -15.16
C GLY A 42 -13.96 -7.47 -14.88
N TYR A 43 -12.70 -7.47 -14.49
CA TYR A 43 -12.07 -8.67 -13.95
C TYR A 43 -12.73 -9.04 -12.61
N SER A 44 -12.92 -10.34 -12.35
CA SER A 44 -13.45 -10.84 -11.08
C SER A 44 -12.53 -10.48 -9.92
N ASP A 45 -13.07 -10.43 -8.71
CA ASP A 45 -12.27 -10.14 -7.51
C ASP A 45 -11.30 -11.28 -7.21
N ASP A 46 -11.64 -12.52 -7.55
CA ASP A 46 -10.73 -13.67 -7.44
C ASP A 46 -9.51 -13.51 -8.33
N LEU A 47 -9.70 -13.15 -9.60
CA LEU A 47 -8.58 -12.88 -10.52
C LEU A 47 -7.70 -11.71 -10.03
N ARG A 48 -8.30 -10.68 -9.43
CA ARG A 48 -7.55 -9.56 -8.85
C ARG A 48 -6.73 -10.02 -7.66
N LYS A 49 -7.33 -10.75 -6.71
CA LYS A 49 -6.64 -11.32 -5.55
C LYS A 49 -5.47 -12.20 -6.00
N GLU A 50 -5.70 -13.06 -6.99
CA GLU A 50 -4.68 -13.95 -7.53
C GLU A 50 -3.51 -13.18 -8.16
N CYS A 51 -3.79 -12.18 -9.01
CA CYS A 51 -2.74 -11.31 -9.58
C CYS A 51 -1.95 -10.56 -8.49
N LEU A 52 -2.62 -10.05 -7.46
CA LEU A 52 -1.98 -9.34 -6.37
C LEU A 52 -1.17 -10.29 -5.46
N LYS A 53 -1.64 -11.52 -5.22
CA LYS A 53 -0.88 -12.56 -4.53
C LYS A 53 0.38 -12.94 -5.31
N MET A 54 0.30 -13.12 -6.63
CA MET A 54 1.48 -13.33 -7.48
C MET A 54 2.47 -12.16 -7.36
N TYR A 55 1.96 -10.91 -7.33
CA TYR A 55 2.79 -9.73 -7.21
C TYR A 55 3.56 -9.66 -5.90
N VAL A 56 2.90 -9.87 -4.77
CA VAL A 56 3.56 -9.86 -3.44
C VAL A 56 4.45 -11.09 -3.21
N ASN A 57 4.38 -12.10 -4.06
CA ASN A 57 5.29 -13.24 -4.09
C ASN A 57 6.40 -13.09 -5.15
N GLY A 58 6.73 -11.87 -5.55
CA GLY A 58 7.92 -11.56 -6.32
C GLY A 58 7.72 -11.42 -7.83
N MET A 59 6.54 -11.74 -8.37
CA MET A 59 6.31 -11.63 -9.81
C MET A 59 6.16 -10.19 -10.26
N GLY A 60 6.82 -9.84 -11.37
CA GLY A 60 6.67 -8.51 -11.97
C GLY A 60 5.33 -8.32 -12.69
N PHE A 61 4.82 -7.09 -12.76
CA PHE A 61 3.53 -6.75 -13.38
C PHE A 61 3.37 -7.30 -14.82
N ARG A 62 4.44 -7.22 -15.64
CA ARG A 62 4.40 -7.74 -17.01
C ARG A 62 4.36 -9.26 -17.07
N ALA A 63 5.02 -9.96 -16.14
CA ALA A 63 4.98 -11.42 -16.05
C ALA A 63 3.57 -11.90 -15.69
N ILE A 64 2.97 -11.30 -14.66
CA ILE A 64 1.59 -11.58 -14.26
C ILE A 64 0.63 -11.29 -15.42
N GLY A 65 0.83 -10.17 -16.12
CA GLY A 65 0.00 -9.80 -17.27
C GLY A 65 0.02 -10.84 -18.39
N ARG A 66 1.19 -11.42 -18.70
CA ARG A 66 1.32 -12.51 -19.69
C ARG A 66 0.62 -13.79 -19.25
N ILE A 67 0.75 -14.15 -17.97
CA ILE A 67 0.17 -15.40 -17.43
C ILE A 67 -1.34 -15.29 -17.30
N LYS A 68 -1.85 -14.17 -16.80
CA LYS A 68 -3.26 -13.97 -16.49
C LYS A 68 -4.06 -13.27 -17.58
N GLN A 69 -3.43 -12.95 -18.71
CA GLN A 69 -4.05 -12.24 -19.83
C GLN A 69 -4.67 -10.89 -19.40
N VAL A 70 -3.99 -10.20 -18.46
CA VAL A 70 -4.39 -8.90 -17.91
C VAL A 70 -3.35 -7.86 -18.26
N HIS A 71 -3.76 -6.72 -18.80
CA HIS A 71 -2.78 -5.67 -19.10
C HIS A 71 -2.06 -5.22 -17.82
N HIS A 72 -0.74 -5.11 -17.87
CA HIS A 72 0.09 -4.82 -16.70
C HIS A 72 -0.26 -3.50 -15.99
N THR A 73 -0.75 -2.47 -16.71
CA THR A 73 -1.21 -1.22 -16.11
C THR A 73 -2.47 -1.41 -15.28
N THR A 74 -3.32 -2.37 -15.63
CA THR A 74 -4.49 -2.75 -14.82
C THR A 74 -4.05 -3.32 -13.48
N ILE A 75 -3.03 -4.19 -13.48
CA ILE A 75 -2.49 -4.76 -12.23
C ILE A 75 -1.87 -3.65 -11.37
N ILE A 76 -1.15 -2.71 -11.98
CA ILE A 76 -0.63 -1.51 -11.28
C ILE A 76 -1.77 -0.71 -10.64
N SER A 77 -2.88 -0.50 -11.37
CA SER A 77 -4.04 0.21 -10.82
C SER A 77 -4.69 -0.51 -9.64
N TRP A 78 -4.67 -1.84 -9.63
CA TRP A 78 -5.15 -2.64 -8.50
C TRP A 78 -4.24 -2.52 -7.28
N VAL A 79 -2.92 -2.52 -7.46
CA VAL A 79 -1.97 -2.25 -6.37
C VAL A 79 -2.20 -0.86 -5.76
N LYS A 80 -2.44 0.16 -6.61
CA LYS A 80 -2.79 1.51 -6.12
C LYS A 80 -4.09 1.49 -5.31
N ALA A 81 -5.14 0.92 -5.87
CA ALA A 81 -6.46 0.89 -5.24
C ALA A 81 -6.45 0.18 -3.89
N VAL A 82 -5.74 -0.95 -3.79
CA VAL A 82 -5.57 -1.65 -2.50
C VAL A 82 -4.68 -0.84 -1.56
N GLY A 83 -3.55 -0.32 -2.04
CA GLY A 83 -2.63 0.47 -1.21
C GLY A 83 -3.26 1.73 -0.60
N GLN A 84 -4.28 2.30 -1.23
CA GLN A 84 -5.01 3.47 -0.73
C GLN A 84 -5.93 3.15 0.46
N ILE A 85 -6.42 1.93 0.58
CA ILE A 85 -7.31 1.50 1.67
C ILE A 85 -6.58 0.81 2.82
N LEU A 86 -5.32 0.42 2.62
CA LEU A 86 -4.54 -0.23 3.65
C LEU A 86 -4.11 0.76 4.75
N PRO A 87 -4.10 0.33 6.01
CA PRO A 87 -3.55 1.14 7.09
C PRO A 87 -2.05 1.40 6.86
N GLN A 88 -1.58 2.53 7.33
CA GLN A 88 -0.15 2.89 7.25
C GLN A 88 0.67 2.26 8.36
N SER A 89 0.01 1.87 9.46
CA SER A 89 0.62 1.29 10.65
C SER A 89 -0.22 0.14 11.18
N TYR A 90 0.41 -0.74 11.95
CA TYR A 90 -0.22 -1.86 12.62
C TYR A 90 0.10 -1.78 14.12
N HIS A 91 -0.91 -1.49 14.91
CA HIS A 91 -0.73 -1.44 16.37
C HIS A 91 -0.23 -2.80 16.88
N PRO A 92 0.73 -2.81 17.80
CA PRO A 92 1.15 -4.04 18.47
C PRO A 92 0.00 -4.58 19.33
N GLU A 93 -0.14 -5.90 19.41
CA GLU A 93 -1.16 -6.55 20.23
C GLU A 93 -0.85 -6.39 21.73
N THR A 94 0.44 -6.40 22.04
CA THR A 94 0.98 -6.13 23.38
C THR A 94 1.97 -4.98 23.28
N ARG A 95 2.19 -4.25 24.37
CA ARG A 95 3.18 -3.19 24.43
C ARG A 95 4.58 -3.77 24.16
N PRO A 96 5.31 -3.32 23.13
CA PRO A 96 6.69 -3.74 22.90
C PRO A 96 7.58 -3.29 24.07
N GLU A 97 8.35 -4.21 24.63
CA GLU A 97 9.34 -3.89 25.67
C GLU A 97 10.61 -3.32 25.06
N VAL A 98 11.00 -3.86 23.90
CA VAL A 98 12.19 -3.44 23.13
C VAL A 98 11.79 -3.21 21.69
N GLY A 99 12.06 -2.03 21.18
CA GLY A 99 11.86 -1.66 19.78
C GLY A 99 13.16 -1.78 18.98
N GLU A 100 13.13 -2.36 17.77
CA GLU A 100 14.25 -2.30 16.83
C GLU A 100 13.94 -1.34 15.69
N LEU A 101 14.91 -0.49 15.35
CA LEU A 101 14.81 0.53 14.30
C LEU A 101 15.94 0.39 13.30
N ASP A 102 15.61 0.30 12.02
CA ASP A 102 16.59 0.18 10.92
C ASP A 102 16.13 0.90 9.65
N GLU A 103 17.07 1.21 8.76
CA GLU A 103 16.76 1.80 7.47
C GLU A 103 17.30 0.99 6.29
N LEU A 104 16.40 0.67 5.37
CA LEU A 104 16.68 -0.07 4.14
C LEU A 104 16.75 0.89 2.95
N GLN A 105 17.92 0.93 2.28
CA GLN A 105 18.10 1.72 1.05
C GLN A 105 17.46 1.03 -0.16
N THR A 106 16.79 1.82 -1.00
CA THR A 106 16.30 1.44 -2.32
C THR A 106 16.42 2.63 -3.29
N PHE A 107 15.83 2.53 -4.49
CA PHE A 107 15.92 3.54 -5.53
C PHE A 107 14.56 3.80 -6.17
N VAL A 108 14.34 5.04 -6.66
CA VAL A 108 13.14 5.39 -7.44
C VAL A 108 13.54 6.17 -8.68
N GLY A 109 12.99 5.80 -9.84
CA GLY A 109 13.27 6.42 -11.13
C GLY A 109 14.64 6.05 -11.70
N SER A 110 15.70 6.20 -10.93
CA SER A 110 17.08 5.86 -11.29
C SER A 110 17.88 5.43 -10.06
N LYS A 111 19.02 4.76 -10.27
CA LYS A 111 19.94 4.40 -9.18
C LYS A 111 20.61 5.63 -8.52
N LYS A 112 20.53 6.79 -9.15
CA LYS A 112 21.02 8.05 -8.56
C LYS A 112 20.08 8.57 -7.47
N THR A 113 18.78 8.29 -7.57
CA THR A 113 17.77 8.73 -6.61
C THR A 113 17.62 7.69 -5.50
N LYS A 114 18.44 7.82 -4.47
CA LYS A 114 18.41 6.96 -3.28
C LYS A 114 17.19 7.31 -2.42
N ILE A 115 16.47 6.28 -2.01
CA ILE A 115 15.33 6.37 -1.11
C ILE A 115 15.56 5.41 0.05
N TRP A 116 15.12 5.79 1.22
CA TRP A 116 15.27 5.03 2.44
C TRP A 116 13.90 4.65 2.99
N ARG A 117 13.77 3.40 3.40
CA ARG A 117 12.63 2.95 4.16
C ARG A 117 13.06 2.73 5.60
N TRP A 118 12.53 3.52 6.48
CA TRP A 118 12.70 3.40 7.91
C TRP A 118 11.68 2.43 8.46
N THR A 119 12.07 1.54 9.34
CA THR A 119 11.26 0.45 9.87
C THR A 119 11.36 0.40 11.37
N ALA A 120 10.24 0.12 12.02
CA ALA A 120 10.20 -0.18 13.44
C ALA A 120 9.44 -1.50 13.67
N VAL A 121 10.02 -2.37 14.49
CA VAL A 121 9.48 -3.68 14.85
C VAL A 121 9.57 -3.89 16.36
N ASP A 122 8.78 -4.82 16.88
CA ASP A 122 8.98 -5.38 18.22
C ASP A 122 10.11 -6.43 18.16
N HIS A 123 11.04 -6.36 19.09
CA HIS A 123 12.15 -7.33 19.16
C HIS A 123 11.67 -8.78 19.35
N PHE A 124 10.62 -8.98 20.11
CA PHE A 124 10.12 -10.31 20.48
C PHE A 124 9.04 -10.86 19.54
N HIS A 125 8.33 -10.00 18.79
CA HIS A 125 7.24 -10.42 17.93
C HIS A 125 7.52 -10.16 16.45
N GLU A 126 6.99 -11.04 15.60
CA GLU A 126 7.14 -10.93 14.15
C GLU A 126 6.28 -9.81 13.55
N GLY A 127 6.80 -9.25 12.47
CA GLY A 127 6.08 -8.29 11.63
C GLY A 127 6.53 -6.85 11.82
N ILE A 128 6.28 -6.08 10.78
CA ILE A 128 6.57 -4.64 10.77
C ILE A 128 5.36 -3.91 11.35
N LEU A 129 5.59 -3.15 12.40
CA LEU A 129 4.55 -2.35 13.06
C LEU A 129 4.42 -0.97 12.43
N GLU A 130 5.56 -0.28 12.28
CA GLU A 130 5.61 1.07 11.72
C GLU A 130 6.69 1.19 10.65
N TRP A 131 6.44 2.03 9.66
CA TRP A 131 7.42 2.32 8.61
C TRP A 131 7.11 3.62 7.88
N VAL A 132 8.16 4.27 7.38
CA VAL A 132 8.06 5.44 6.50
C VAL A 132 9.05 5.31 5.34
N ILE A 133 8.77 5.99 4.23
CA ILE A 133 9.66 6.05 3.07
C ILE A 133 9.99 7.51 2.77
N GLY A 134 11.26 7.81 2.56
CA GLY A 134 11.75 9.12 2.18
C GLY A 134 13.26 9.15 2.05
N ASP A 135 13.87 10.25 2.40
CA ASP A 135 15.32 10.39 2.48
C ASP A 135 15.87 9.85 3.82
N ARG A 136 17.20 9.93 4.02
CA ARG A 136 17.86 9.51 5.27
C ARG A 136 17.98 10.67 6.27
N SER A 137 16.93 11.47 6.41
CA SER A 137 16.92 12.67 7.26
C SER A 137 16.04 12.53 8.49
N ALA A 138 16.29 13.39 9.49
CA ALA A 138 15.45 13.55 10.67
C ALA A 138 14.00 13.92 10.32
N LYS A 139 13.78 14.68 9.23
CA LYS A 139 12.44 15.05 8.76
C LYS A 139 11.62 13.83 8.35
N THR A 140 12.24 12.87 7.64
CA THR A 140 11.59 11.63 7.23
C THR A 140 11.37 10.69 8.42
N PHE A 141 12.31 10.64 9.37
CA PHE A 141 12.21 9.78 10.55
C PHE A 141 11.18 10.26 11.57
N ARG A 142 11.00 11.56 11.74
CA ARG A 142 10.10 12.16 12.75
C ARG A 142 8.69 11.54 12.78
N PRO A 143 7.95 11.41 11.66
CA PRO A 143 6.61 10.79 11.69
C PRO A 143 6.61 9.35 12.23
N LEU A 144 7.65 8.57 11.92
CA LEU A 144 7.82 7.21 12.43
C LEU A 144 8.02 7.26 13.95
N TRP A 145 8.93 8.12 14.42
CA TRP A 145 9.21 8.26 15.85
C TRP A 145 7.98 8.69 16.66
N GLU A 146 7.15 9.60 16.11
CA GLU A 146 5.91 10.03 16.76
C GLU A 146 4.91 8.89 17.01
N GLN A 147 4.99 7.79 16.28
CA GLN A 147 4.21 6.58 16.55
C GLN A 147 4.96 5.64 17.50
N VAL A 148 6.24 5.39 17.22
CA VAL A 148 7.07 4.46 17.99
C VAL A 148 7.21 4.87 19.45
N LYS A 149 7.38 6.16 19.74
CA LYS A 149 7.47 6.65 21.13
C LYS A 149 6.23 6.35 21.97
N LYS A 150 5.05 6.16 21.36
CA LYS A 150 3.81 5.78 22.04
C LYS A 150 3.83 4.35 22.55
N TRP A 151 4.76 3.55 22.08
CA TRP A 151 4.93 2.18 22.58
C TRP A 151 5.55 2.17 23.98
N HIS A 152 6.26 3.26 24.37
CA HIS A 152 6.94 3.36 25.66
C HIS A 152 7.84 2.15 25.94
N CYS A 153 8.64 1.73 24.92
CA CYS A 153 9.64 0.69 25.11
C CYS A 153 10.63 1.07 26.21
N TYR A 154 11.17 0.08 26.90
CA TYR A 154 12.30 0.28 27.82
C TYR A 154 13.56 0.66 27.07
N PHE A 155 13.77 0.03 25.88
CA PHE A 155 14.94 0.29 25.04
C PHE A 155 14.58 0.29 23.57
N TYR A 156 15.41 1.01 22.79
CA TYR A 156 15.37 1.05 21.33
C TYR A 156 16.71 0.63 20.76
N VAL A 157 16.76 -0.49 20.04
CA VAL A 157 17.97 -1.00 19.41
C VAL A 157 18.13 -0.43 18.00
N THR A 158 19.33 0.09 17.70
CA THR A 158 19.65 0.72 16.41
C THR A 158 21.08 0.40 15.97
N GLU A 159 21.41 0.64 14.69
CA GLU A 159 22.81 0.57 14.20
C GLU A 159 23.63 1.85 14.52
N GLY A 160 23.06 2.82 15.25
CA GLY A 160 23.77 4.02 15.67
C GLY A 160 23.84 5.15 14.64
N TRP A 161 22.95 5.14 13.63
CA TRP A 161 22.88 6.29 12.75
C TRP A 161 22.50 7.56 13.53
N LYS A 162 23.25 8.64 13.29
CA LYS A 162 23.17 9.90 14.06
C LYS A 162 21.75 10.50 14.22
N VAL A 163 20.83 10.18 13.33
CA VAL A 163 19.45 10.67 13.40
C VAL A 163 18.73 10.11 14.63
N TYR A 164 18.98 8.86 15.01
CA TYR A 164 18.31 8.21 16.14
C TYR A 164 18.55 8.95 17.46
N GLY A 165 19.82 9.33 17.72
CA GLY A 165 20.18 10.08 18.94
C GLY A 165 19.54 11.45 19.09
N ASN A 166 18.94 12.02 18.02
CA ASN A 166 18.19 13.27 18.13
C ASN A 166 16.74 13.07 18.62
N PHE A 167 16.29 11.83 18.74
CA PHE A 167 14.89 11.48 19.06
C PHE A 167 14.76 10.56 20.26
N ILE A 168 15.61 9.52 20.32
CA ILE A 168 15.60 8.53 21.41
C ILE A 168 16.24 9.17 22.64
N PRO A 169 15.58 9.11 23.82
CA PRO A 169 16.15 9.64 25.05
C PRO A 169 17.53 9.01 25.37
N GLU A 170 18.37 9.80 26.02
CA GLU A 170 19.67 9.30 26.52
C GLU A 170 19.43 8.18 27.54
N GLY A 171 20.14 7.06 27.35
CA GLY A 171 19.97 5.85 28.17
C GLY A 171 18.97 4.82 27.62
N ASP A 172 18.02 5.22 26.78
CA ASP A 172 17.04 4.31 26.18
C ASP A 172 17.53 3.69 24.86
N GLN A 173 18.60 4.26 24.25
CA GLN A 173 19.15 3.76 23.00
C GLN A 173 20.26 2.72 23.22
N ILE A 174 20.07 1.52 22.66
CA ILE A 174 21.10 0.50 22.58
C ILE A 174 21.68 0.48 21.16
N ILE A 175 22.94 0.87 21.01
CA ILE A 175 23.63 0.81 19.73
C ILE A 175 24.32 -0.55 19.62
N CYS A 176 23.63 -1.50 19.00
CA CYS A 176 24.18 -2.86 18.87
C CYS A 176 23.57 -3.61 17.68
N LYS A 177 24.36 -3.80 16.64
CA LYS A 177 23.92 -4.50 15.43
C LYS A 177 23.55 -5.97 15.69
N THR A 178 24.25 -6.62 16.61
CA THR A 178 24.01 -8.05 16.93
C THR A 178 22.60 -8.29 17.48
N TYR A 179 22.00 -7.31 18.13
CA TYR A 179 20.65 -7.41 18.66
C TYR A 179 19.55 -6.99 17.68
N MET A 180 19.90 -6.52 16.48
CA MET A 180 18.93 -6.08 15.44
C MET A 180 18.41 -7.25 14.59
N THR A 181 18.23 -8.42 15.18
CA THR A 181 17.91 -9.65 14.43
C THR A 181 16.51 -9.60 13.81
N ARG A 182 15.56 -9.02 14.51
CA ARG A 182 14.17 -8.97 14.06
C ARG A 182 14.00 -8.00 12.87
N VAL A 183 14.47 -6.77 13.00
CA VAL A 183 14.34 -5.77 11.92
C VAL A 183 15.16 -6.15 10.68
N GLU A 184 16.34 -6.74 10.85
CA GLU A 184 17.12 -7.27 9.72
C GLU A 184 16.42 -8.44 9.04
N GLY A 185 15.78 -9.33 9.81
CA GLY A 185 14.95 -10.42 9.31
C GLY A 185 13.79 -9.91 8.48
N GLU A 186 13.03 -8.94 8.99
CA GLU A 186 11.92 -8.32 8.26
C GLU A 186 12.39 -7.57 7.00
N ASN A 187 13.51 -6.87 7.05
CA ASN A 187 14.12 -6.23 5.89
C ASN A 187 14.55 -7.24 4.84
N THR A 188 15.06 -8.40 5.26
CA THR A 188 15.42 -9.52 4.38
C THR A 188 14.17 -10.15 3.75
N ARG A 189 13.10 -10.37 4.52
CA ARG A 189 11.80 -10.83 3.99
C ARG A 189 11.28 -9.91 2.90
N LEU A 190 11.27 -8.59 3.15
CA LEU A 190 10.80 -7.64 2.14
C LEU A 190 11.65 -7.67 0.86
N ARG A 191 12.97 -7.81 0.99
CA ARG A 191 13.86 -7.98 -0.17
C ARG A 191 13.59 -9.30 -0.91
N HIS A 192 13.30 -10.37 -0.19
CA HIS A 192 12.98 -11.67 -0.79
C HIS A 192 11.72 -11.60 -1.65
N TYR A 193 10.66 -11.00 -1.13
CA TYR A 193 9.36 -10.95 -1.79
C TYR A 193 9.22 -9.84 -2.84
N LEU A 194 9.95 -8.72 -2.72
CA LEU A 194 9.87 -7.62 -3.68
C LEU A 194 11.20 -7.38 -4.37
N ALA A 195 11.33 -7.83 -5.62
CA ALA A 195 12.55 -7.64 -6.43
C ALA A 195 13.04 -6.18 -6.50
N ARG A 196 12.12 -5.20 -6.35
CA ARG A 196 12.45 -3.76 -6.34
C ARG A 196 13.20 -3.30 -5.09
N LEU A 197 13.24 -4.12 -4.03
CA LEU A 197 13.97 -3.85 -2.80
C LEU A 197 15.32 -4.58 -2.72
N HIS A 198 15.66 -5.45 -3.67
CA HIS A 198 16.93 -6.13 -3.71
C HIS A 198 18.09 -5.13 -3.82
N ARG A 199 19.21 -5.41 -3.15
CA ARG A 199 20.39 -4.51 -3.09
C ARG A 199 20.96 -4.15 -4.47
N LYS A 200 21.06 -5.12 -5.38
CA LYS A 200 21.61 -4.97 -6.74
C LYS A 200 20.54 -5.07 -7.82
N THR A 201 19.31 -4.66 -7.52
CA THR A 201 18.19 -4.79 -8.46
C THR A 201 18.35 -3.87 -9.68
N LEU A 202 17.90 -4.36 -10.83
CA LEU A 202 17.56 -3.55 -12.00
C LEU A 202 16.06 -3.21 -12.02
N CYS A 203 15.26 -3.82 -11.13
CA CYS A 203 13.80 -3.70 -11.07
C CYS A 203 13.32 -2.60 -10.12
N TYR A 204 14.14 -1.57 -9.83
CA TYR A 204 13.73 -0.49 -8.93
C TYR A 204 12.45 0.21 -9.39
N SER A 205 11.72 0.78 -8.42
CA SER A 205 10.45 1.47 -8.69
C SER A 205 10.64 2.68 -9.58
N LYS A 206 9.70 2.89 -10.51
CA LYS A 206 9.66 4.12 -11.34
C LYS A 206 8.89 5.25 -10.65
N SER A 207 8.11 4.96 -9.62
CA SER A 207 7.28 5.90 -8.88
C SER A 207 7.39 5.63 -7.37
N MET A 208 7.51 6.70 -6.59
CA MET A 208 7.48 6.66 -5.12
C MET A 208 6.13 6.12 -4.61
N GLU A 209 5.05 6.54 -5.22
CA GLU A 209 3.70 6.11 -4.88
C GLU A 209 3.55 4.59 -5.02
N ILE A 210 3.98 4.02 -6.16
CA ILE A 210 3.93 2.57 -6.39
C ILE A 210 4.87 1.82 -5.44
N LEU A 211 6.02 2.38 -5.10
CA LEU A 211 6.90 1.79 -4.10
C LEU A 211 6.20 1.71 -2.74
N LYS A 212 5.60 2.82 -2.29
CA LYS A 212 4.85 2.88 -1.03
C LYS A 212 3.73 1.83 -0.99
N TYR A 213 2.86 1.80 -2.00
CA TYR A 213 1.75 0.85 -2.05
C TYR A 213 2.19 -0.60 -2.17
N SER A 214 3.30 -0.87 -2.88
CA SER A 214 3.87 -2.23 -2.96
C SER A 214 4.36 -2.73 -1.61
N VAL A 215 5.04 -1.88 -0.85
CA VAL A 215 5.52 -2.19 0.50
C VAL A 215 4.34 -2.37 1.46
N SER A 216 3.37 -1.45 1.45
CA SER A 216 2.16 -1.54 2.27
C SER A 216 1.40 -2.85 2.01
N LEU A 217 1.20 -3.19 0.72
CA LEU A 217 0.51 -4.42 0.32
C LEU A 217 1.25 -5.68 0.79
N LEU A 218 2.57 -5.71 0.66
CA LEU A 218 3.37 -6.85 1.13
C LEU A 218 3.33 -6.99 2.66
N ILE A 219 3.50 -5.90 3.40
CA ILE A 219 3.43 -5.93 4.87
C ILE A 219 2.06 -6.45 5.32
N HIS A 220 0.98 -5.95 4.72
CA HIS A 220 -0.37 -6.43 5.00
C HIS A 220 -0.51 -7.94 4.72
N TYR A 221 -0.06 -8.38 3.53
CA TYR A 221 -0.12 -9.79 3.15
C TYR A 221 0.71 -10.69 4.06
N LEU A 222 1.89 -10.24 4.49
CA LEU A 222 2.72 -11.03 5.42
C LEU A 222 2.06 -11.18 6.79
N LYS A 223 1.33 -10.16 7.25
CA LYS A 223 0.61 -10.18 8.54
C LYS A 223 -0.67 -11.00 8.48
N PHE A 224 -1.51 -10.78 7.47
CA PHE A 224 -2.87 -11.34 7.43
C PHE A 224 -3.05 -12.51 6.45
N LYS A 225 -2.06 -12.80 5.60
CA LYS A 225 -2.09 -13.81 4.53
C LYS A 225 -3.23 -13.62 3.51
N ASP A 226 -3.88 -12.47 3.53
CA ASP A 226 -4.94 -12.09 2.60
C ASP A 226 -4.71 -10.67 2.02
N ILE A 227 -5.47 -10.35 0.95
CA ILE A 227 -5.44 -9.07 0.26
C ILE A 227 -6.86 -8.55 0.18
N PRO A 228 -7.17 -7.41 0.80
CA PRO A 228 -8.49 -6.80 0.68
C PRO A 228 -8.70 -6.28 -0.74
N ILE A 229 -9.86 -6.55 -1.33
CA ILE A 229 -10.25 -5.96 -2.60
C ILE A 229 -11.18 -4.78 -2.32
N PRO A 230 -10.83 -3.56 -2.75
CA PRO A 230 -11.70 -2.42 -2.58
C PRO A 230 -13.06 -2.66 -3.23
N PHE A 231 -14.13 -2.36 -2.51
CA PHE A 231 -15.46 -2.37 -3.07
C PHE A 231 -15.50 -1.43 -4.29
N ARG A 232 -15.98 -1.92 -5.42
CA ARG A 232 -16.28 -1.06 -6.57
C ARG A 232 -17.67 -0.47 -6.36
N PRO A 233 -17.82 0.83 -6.11
CA PRO A 233 -19.12 1.45 -6.32
C PRO A 233 -19.46 1.27 -7.81
N LEU A 234 -20.65 0.77 -8.09
CA LEU A 234 -21.23 0.68 -9.43
C LEU A 234 -21.49 2.13 -9.90
N GLY A 235 -20.50 2.77 -10.52
CA GLY A 235 -20.59 4.14 -11.01
C GLY A 235 -19.27 4.90 -10.81
N ARG A 236 -18.88 5.73 -11.77
CA ARG A 236 -17.78 6.67 -11.56
C ARG A 236 -18.22 7.69 -10.50
N PRO A 237 -17.35 8.07 -9.54
CA PRO A 237 -17.62 9.27 -8.76
C PRO A 237 -17.69 10.45 -9.74
N THR A 238 -18.82 11.12 -9.79
CA THR A 238 -18.91 12.46 -10.37
C THR A 238 -18.08 13.35 -9.45
N PHE A 239 -16.94 13.84 -9.94
CA PHE A 239 -16.29 14.98 -9.33
C PHE A 239 -17.27 16.16 -9.46
N SER A 240 -18.02 16.44 -8.41
CA SER A 240 -18.63 17.73 -8.24
C SER A 240 -17.51 18.71 -7.88
N LEU A 241 -17.10 19.52 -8.84
CA LEU A 241 -16.38 20.73 -8.58
C LEU A 241 -17.30 21.59 -7.68
N LEU A 242 -17.03 21.63 -6.40
CA LEU A 242 -17.50 22.68 -5.51
C LEU A 242 -16.68 23.93 -5.87
N HIS A 243 -17.25 24.75 -6.78
CA HIS A 243 -16.96 26.17 -6.84
C HIS A 243 -17.77 26.86 -5.74
N THR A 244 -17.12 27.34 -4.75
CA THR A 244 -17.28 28.67 -4.12
C THR A 244 -16.06 28.93 -3.24
#